data_8dce770a7ebd2508020d815446c06402
#
_entry.id   8dce770a7ebd2508020d815446c06402
#
_cell.length_a   1.000
_cell.length_b   1.000
_cell.length_c   1.000
_cell.angle_alpha   90.00
_cell.angle_beta   90.00
_cell.angle_gamma   90.00
#
_symmetry.space_group_name_H-M   'P 1'
#
loop_
_entity.id
_entity.type
_entity.pdbx_description
1 polymer ?
#
loop_
_entity_poly.entity_id
_entity_poly.type
_entity_poly.pdbx_seq_one_letter_code
_entity_poly.pdbx_strand_id
1 'polypeptide(L)'
;GCSDKTIHYYKSSIEKLIATVKKNVCDISTNDIRCYLAEHQEQRGLSKVTIDNLRRIFSSFFSWLEDEDYITKSPVRRIHKVRTDALVKEVLTDENIEVLRDSCQELRDIAMIDLLLSTGMRVGELVKINREDIDFQERQCVVFGKGNKEREVYFNARTKIHLKKYLEQRTDTNPALF
;
A
#
# COMPACT_ATOMS: atom_id res chain seq x y z
N GLY A 1 -3.62 3.26 17.25
CA GLY A 1 -2.66 2.13 17.12
C GLY A 1 -2.27 1.89 15.67
N CYS A 2 -1.25 1.08 15.44
CA CYS A 2 -0.86 0.66 14.10
C CYS A 2 -1.81 -0.44 13.59
N SER A 3 -2.00 -0.54 12.27
CA SER A 3 -2.74 -1.64 11.66
C SER A 3 -1.95 -2.96 11.79
N ASP A 4 -2.66 -4.11 11.81
CA ASP A 4 -2.04 -5.44 11.87
C ASP A 4 -1.03 -5.65 10.74
N LYS A 5 -1.32 -5.15 9.52
CA LYS A 5 -0.40 -5.18 8.38
C LYS A 5 0.91 -4.43 8.67
N THR A 6 0.82 -3.28 9.34
CA THR A 6 1.99 -2.49 9.74
C THR A 6 2.81 -3.24 10.78
N ILE A 7 2.15 -3.79 11.80
CA ILE A 7 2.80 -4.58 12.86
C ILE A 7 3.52 -5.78 12.25
N HIS A 8 2.84 -6.53 11.38
CA HIS A 8 3.42 -7.69 10.69
C HIS A 8 4.66 -7.31 9.86
N TYR A 9 4.59 -6.19 9.12
CA TYR A 9 5.70 -5.72 8.30
C TYR A 9 6.92 -5.32 9.14
N TYR A 10 6.70 -4.61 10.25
CA TYR A 10 7.76 -4.26 11.20
C TYR A 10 8.40 -5.52 11.80
N LYS A 11 7.57 -6.40 12.36
CA LYS A 11 8.00 -7.67 12.94
C LYS A 11 8.84 -8.50 11.96
N SER A 12 8.32 -8.78 10.79
CA SER A 12 9.03 -9.53 9.75
C SER A 12 10.37 -8.89 9.33
N SER A 13 10.42 -7.55 9.27
CA SER A 13 11.66 -6.84 8.91
C SER A 13 12.73 -6.96 10.00
N ILE A 14 12.33 -6.84 11.26
CA ILE A 14 13.22 -6.96 12.42
C ILE A 14 13.72 -8.40 12.57
N GLU A 15 12.84 -9.39 12.47
CA GLU A 15 13.19 -10.81 12.51
C GLU A 15 14.22 -11.20 11.44
N LYS A 16 14.06 -10.67 10.22
CA LYS A 16 15.02 -10.89 9.13
C LYS A 16 16.39 -10.27 9.43
N LEU A 17 16.44 -9.07 10.01
CA LEU A 17 17.69 -8.45 10.45
C LEU A 17 18.40 -9.35 11.48
N ILE A 18 17.68 -9.75 12.54
CA ILE A 18 18.23 -10.57 13.63
C ILE A 18 18.73 -11.92 13.09
N ALA A 19 17.95 -12.59 12.25
CA ALA A 19 18.31 -13.88 11.65
C ALA A 19 19.55 -13.78 10.74
N THR A 20 19.74 -12.65 10.06
CA THR A 20 20.90 -12.42 9.18
C THR A 20 22.15 -12.08 9.99
N VAL A 21 22.04 -11.16 10.95
CA VAL A 21 23.17 -10.70 11.75
C VAL A 21 23.64 -11.74 12.77
N LYS A 22 22.73 -12.62 13.23
CA LYS A 22 22.98 -13.71 14.18
C LYS A 22 23.69 -13.26 15.49
N LYS A 23 23.33 -12.08 15.97
CA LYS A 23 23.79 -11.50 17.24
C LYS A 23 22.61 -11.28 18.17
N ASN A 24 22.89 -11.14 19.49
CA ASN A 24 21.89 -10.61 20.39
C ASN A 24 21.48 -9.20 19.92
N VAL A 25 20.22 -8.88 20.05
CA VAL A 25 19.67 -7.57 19.60
C VAL A 25 20.41 -6.39 20.20
N CYS A 26 20.79 -6.50 21.48
CA CYS A 26 21.54 -5.46 22.18
C CYS A 26 22.98 -5.28 21.69
N ASP A 27 23.55 -6.29 21.01
CA ASP A 27 24.91 -6.30 20.48
C ASP A 27 25.00 -5.90 19.00
N ILE A 28 23.86 -5.61 18.36
CA ILE A 28 23.82 -5.18 16.96
C ILE A 28 24.44 -3.79 16.83
N SER A 29 25.53 -3.70 16.07
CA SER A 29 26.25 -2.45 15.83
C SER A 29 25.73 -1.68 14.61
N THR A 30 26.13 -0.41 14.51
CA THR A 30 25.86 0.41 13.32
C THR A 30 26.39 -0.24 12.04
N ASN A 31 27.54 -0.92 12.13
CA ASN A 31 28.14 -1.59 10.97
C ASN A 31 27.36 -2.80 10.52
N ASP A 32 26.83 -3.60 11.45
CA ASP A 32 25.97 -4.75 11.11
C ASP A 32 24.73 -4.30 10.31
N ILE A 33 24.11 -3.21 10.73
CA ILE A 33 22.93 -2.67 10.02
C ILE A 33 23.32 -2.10 8.65
N ARG A 34 24.48 -1.43 8.53
CA ARG A 34 24.97 -0.94 7.24
C ARG A 34 25.24 -2.09 6.27
N CYS A 35 25.93 -3.13 6.71
CA CYS A 35 26.18 -4.32 5.90
C CYS A 35 24.87 -4.96 5.46
N TYR A 36 23.92 -5.16 6.38
CA TYR A 36 22.59 -5.71 6.05
C TYR A 36 21.88 -4.89 4.97
N LEU A 37 21.83 -3.56 5.10
CA LEU A 37 21.16 -2.69 4.12
C LEU A 37 21.88 -2.70 2.77
N ALA A 38 23.23 -2.71 2.75
CA ALA A 38 24.02 -2.77 1.54
C ALA A 38 23.84 -4.10 0.81
N GLU A 39 23.93 -5.24 1.51
CA GLU A 39 23.70 -6.56 0.94
C GLU A 39 22.29 -6.68 0.33
N HIS A 40 21.28 -6.16 1.01
CA HIS A 40 19.90 -6.18 0.49
C HIS A 40 19.73 -5.31 -0.75
N GLN A 41 20.45 -4.20 -0.85
CA GLN A 41 20.45 -3.35 -2.03
C GLN A 41 21.15 -4.01 -3.21
N GLU A 42 22.33 -4.60 -3.00
CA GLU A 42 23.17 -5.18 -4.06
C GLU A 42 22.68 -6.55 -4.50
N GLN A 43 22.46 -7.48 -3.58
CA GLN A 43 22.14 -8.88 -3.92
C GLN A 43 20.67 -9.08 -4.28
N ARG A 44 19.76 -8.32 -3.68
CA ARG A 44 18.30 -8.45 -3.91
C ARG A 44 17.74 -7.37 -4.82
N GLY A 45 18.56 -6.43 -5.30
CA GLY A 45 18.14 -5.35 -6.19
C GLY A 45 17.05 -4.46 -5.58
N LEU A 46 16.98 -4.32 -4.25
CA LEU A 46 15.94 -3.53 -3.60
C LEU A 46 16.11 -2.05 -3.94
N SER A 47 15.00 -1.39 -4.21
CA SER A 47 15.00 0.05 -4.48
C SER A 47 15.50 0.86 -3.28
N LYS A 48 16.12 2.02 -3.55
CA LYS A 48 16.55 2.98 -2.51
C LYS A 48 15.41 3.34 -1.54
N VAL A 49 14.16 3.42 -2.05
CA VAL A 49 12.98 3.68 -1.23
C VAL A 49 12.72 2.54 -0.23
N THR A 50 12.85 1.29 -0.68
CA THR A 50 12.68 0.11 0.17
C THR A 50 13.77 0.06 1.25
N ILE A 51 15.01 0.36 0.90
CA ILE A 51 16.13 0.45 1.85
C ILE A 51 15.89 1.55 2.90
N ASP A 52 15.43 2.74 2.50
CA ASP A 52 15.09 3.79 3.47
C ASP A 52 13.91 3.41 4.37
N ASN A 53 12.93 2.67 3.86
CA ASN A 53 11.84 2.14 4.69
C ASN A 53 12.35 1.14 5.75
N LEU A 54 13.26 0.22 5.38
CA LEU A 54 13.90 -0.69 6.34
C LEU A 54 14.70 0.09 7.39
N ARG A 55 15.50 1.08 6.96
CA ARG A 55 16.22 1.96 7.88
C ARG A 55 15.29 2.65 8.89
N ARG A 56 14.12 3.13 8.43
CA ARG A 56 13.11 3.78 9.31
C ARG A 56 12.52 2.80 10.31
N ILE A 57 12.23 1.56 9.91
CA ILE A 57 11.74 0.51 10.80
C ILE A 57 12.78 0.22 11.87
N PHE A 58 14.05 0.02 11.48
CA PHE A 58 15.13 -0.24 12.43
C PHE A 58 15.37 0.97 13.34
N SER A 59 15.29 2.20 12.81
CA SER A 59 15.40 3.42 13.63
C SER A 59 14.32 3.47 14.70
N SER A 60 13.07 3.19 14.35
CA SER A 60 11.96 3.16 15.30
C SER A 60 12.16 2.08 16.37
N PHE A 61 12.57 0.89 15.98
CA PHE A 61 12.78 -0.24 16.89
C PHE A 61 13.95 0.00 17.86
N PHE A 62 15.11 0.42 17.35
CA PHE A 62 16.27 0.66 18.19
C PHE A 62 16.16 1.93 19.03
N SER A 63 15.36 2.93 18.61
CA SER A 63 15.03 4.07 19.46
C SER A 63 14.16 3.65 20.63
N TRP A 64 13.18 2.76 20.40
CA TRP A 64 12.39 2.19 21.48
C TRP A 64 13.25 1.41 22.47
N LEU A 65 14.22 0.60 22.00
CA LEU A 65 15.16 -0.11 22.89
C LEU A 65 16.05 0.86 23.72
N GLU A 66 16.44 2.01 23.13
CA GLU A 66 17.17 3.08 23.82
C GLU A 66 16.28 3.76 24.88
N ASP A 67 15.02 4.06 24.52
CA ASP A 67 14.04 4.70 25.44
C ASP A 67 13.65 3.81 26.62
N GLU A 68 13.69 2.48 26.45
CA GLU A 68 13.41 1.47 27.50
C GLU A 68 14.67 0.97 28.22
N ASP A 69 15.82 1.64 28.02
CA ASP A 69 17.10 1.33 28.67
C ASP A 69 17.67 -0.08 28.37
N TYR A 70 17.20 -0.78 27.30
CA TYR A 70 17.79 -2.04 26.87
C TYR A 70 19.16 -1.86 26.21
N ILE A 71 19.37 -0.71 25.60
CA ILE A 71 20.65 -0.30 25.00
C ILE A 71 20.96 1.16 25.34
N THR A 72 22.22 1.48 25.47
CA THR A 72 22.68 2.85 25.81
C THR A 72 22.51 3.82 24.63
N LYS A 73 22.55 3.33 23.40
CA LYS A 73 22.49 4.17 22.21
C LYS A 73 22.05 3.40 20.98
N SER A 74 21.08 3.93 20.26
CA SER A 74 20.59 3.33 19.01
C SER A 74 21.70 3.25 17.94
N PRO A 75 21.98 2.04 17.41
CA PRO A 75 22.98 1.84 16.35
C PRO A 75 22.57 2.48 15.02
N VAL A 76 21.29 2.82 14.83
CA VAL A 76 20.78 3.44 13.60
C VAL A 76 20.99 4.95 13.56
N ARG A 77 21.29 5.58 14.70
CA ARG A 77 21.41 7.04 14.82
C ARG A 77 22.39 7.69 13.83
N ARG A 78 23.44 6.94 13.42
CA ARG A 78 24.46 7.39 12.44
C ARG A 78 24.18 6.93 11.01
N ILE A 79 23.00 6.34 10.75
CA ILE A 79 22.61 5.92 9.42
C ILE A 79 21.62 6.93 8.86
N HIS A 80 22.11 7.79 7.97
CA HIS A 80 21.32 8.85 7.38
C HIS A 80 20.31 8.34 6.36
N LYS A 81 19.29 9.15 6.09
CA LYS A 81 18.29 8.91 5.05
C LYS A 81 18.98 8.67 3.70
N VAL A 82 18.55 7.62 3.01
CA VAL A 82 18.98 7.36 1.62
C VAL A 82 18.35 8.41 0.71
N ARG A 83 19.19 9.13 -0.04
CA ARG A 83 18.69 10.07 -1.05
C ARG A 83 18.06 9.28 -2.18
N THR A 84 16.79 9.56 -2.42
CA THR A 84 16.02 8.99 -3.55
C THR A 84 15.70 10.11 -4.51
N ASP A 85 15.96 9.88 -5.78
CA ASP A 85 15.53 10.81 -6.82
C ASP A 85 14.01 10.80 -6.90
N ALA A 86 13.41 11.95 -7.13
CA ALA A 86 11.98 12.05 -7.37
C ALA A 86 11.69 11.44 -8.76
N LEU A 87 11.18 10.22 -8.77
CA LEU A 87 10.75 9.57 -9.99
C LEU A 87 9.35 10.08 -10.32
N VAL A 88 9.22 10.85 -11.39
CA VAL A 88 7.91 11.19 -11.96
C VAL A 88 7.38 9.93 -12.62
N LYS A 89 6.31 9.37 -12.07
CA LYS A 89 5.64 8.21 -12.68
C LYS A 89 4.88 8.69 -13.91
N GLU A 90 5.02 7.94 -15.00
CA GLU A 90 4.18 8.14 -16.17
C GLU A 90 2.71 7.92 -15.79
N VAL A 91 1.86 8.82 -16.26
CA VAL A 91 0.41 8.74 -16.09
C VAL A 91 -0.17 8.17 -17.38
N LEU A 92 -1.18 7.31 -17.27
CA LEU A 92 -1.90 6.83 -18.45
C LEU A 92 -2.54 8.00 -19.18
N THR A 93 -2.37 8.06 -20.50
CA THR A 93 -3.08 9.01 -21.33
C THR A 93 -4.54 8.59 -21.53
N ASP A 94 -5.38 9.50 -22.01
CA ASP A 94 -6.79 9.18 -22.32
C ASP A 94 -6.90 8.06 -23.35
N GLU A 95 -6.02 8.04 -24.36
CA GLU A 95 -5.95 6.98 -25.37
C GLU A 95 -5.57 5.63 -24.75
N ASN A 96 -4.61 5.61 -23.82
CA ASN A 96 -4.23 4.38 -23.10
C ASN A 96 -5.41 3.83 -22.28
N ILE A 97 -6.22 4.72 -21.72
CA ILE A 97 -7.41 4.35 -20.95
C ILE A 97 -8.48 3.75 -21.88
N GLU A 98 -8.70 4.30 -23.07
CA GLU A 98 -9.65 3.73 -24.04
C GLU A 98 -9.15 2.36 -24.55
N VAL A 99 -7.87 2.22 -24.87
CA VAL A 99 -7.28 0.90 -25.24
C VAL A 99 -7.44 -0.13 -24.13
N LEU A 100 -7.27 0.30 -22.86
CA LEU A 100 -7.49 -0.58 -21.70
C LEU A 100 -8.94 -1.03 -21.62
N ARG A 101 -9.92 -0.14 -21.82
CA ARG A 101 -11.34 -0.48 -21.85
C ARG A 101 -11.68 -1.44 -22.97
N ASP A 102 -11.19 -1.18 -24.17
CA ASP A 102 -11.45 -2.02 -25.36
C ASP A 102 -10.85 -3.42 -25.21
N SER A 103 -9.80 -3.56 -24.43
CA SER A 103 -9.18 -4.87 -24.14
C SER A 103 -9.95 -5.71 -23.12
N CYS A 104 -10.89 -5.11 -22.37
CA CYS A 104 -11.67 -5.81 -21.37
C CYS A 104 -12.78 -6.65 -22.04
N GLN A 105 -12.81 -7.93 -21.74
CA GLN A 105 -13.86 -8.84 -22.23
C GLN A 105 -15.06 -8.92 -21.27
N GLU A 106 -14.82 -8.70 -19.98
CA GLU A 106 -15.82 -8.83 -18.93
C GLU A 106 -16.40 -7.47 -18.54
N LEU A 107 -17.73 -7.39 -18.42
CA LEU A 107 -18.39 -6.16 -17.94
C LEU A 107 -17.96 -5.77 -16.53
N ARG A 108 -17.57 -6.76 -15.72
CA ARG A 108 -17.03 -6.53 -14.38
C ARG A 108 -15.77 -5.67 -14.43
N ASP A 109 -14.84 -6.00 -15.31
CA ASP A 109 -13.56 -5.34 -15.39
C ASP A 109 -13.70 -3.92 -15.94
N ILE A 110 -14.57 -3.72 -16.93
CA ILE A 110 -14.92 -2.38 -17.45
C ILE A 110 -15.51 -1.52 -16.33
N ALA A 111 -16.50 -2.05 -15.60
CA ALA A 111 -17.16 -1.33 -14.51
C ALA A 111 -16.18 -0.97 -13.38
N MET A 112 -15.25 -1.88 -13.06
CA MET A 112 -14.21 -1.67 -12.04
C MET A 112 -13.22 -0.56 -12.45
N ILE A 113 -12.72 -0.60 -13.68
CA ILE A 113 -11.81 0.41 -14.23
C ILE A 113 -12.47 1.77 -14.24
N ASP A 114 -13.71 1.87 -14.75
CA ASP A 114 -14.42 3.14 -14.80
C ASP A 114 -14.71 3.72 -13.41
N LEU A 115 -15.05 2.85 -12.44
CA LEU A 115 -15.28 3.32 -11.08
C LEU A 115 -13.98 3.85 -10.45
N LEU A 116 -12.86 3.16 -10.62
CA LEU A 116 -11.56 3.61 -10.14
C LEU A 116 -11.13 4.93 -10.78
N LEU A 117 -11.28 5.06 -12.10
CA LEU A 117 -10.91 6.26 -12.85
C LEU A 117 -11.78 7.47 -12.47
N SER A 118 -13.09 7.24 -12.33
CA SER A 118 -14.06 8.30 -12.05
C SER A 118 -13.93 8.86 -10.64
N THR A 119 -13.65 7.97 -9.66
CA THR A 119 -13.67 8.33 -8.23
C THR A 119 -12.29 8.58 -7.64
N GLY A 120 -11.23 8.08 -8.25
CA GLY A 120 -9.88 8.11 -7.68
C GLY A 120 -9.74 7.35 -6.36
N MET A 121 -10.65 6.42 -6.06
CA MET A 121 -10.54 5.59 -4.86
C MET A 121 -9.38 4.60 -4.97
N ARG A 122 -8.86 4.17 -3.82
CA ARG A 122 -7.81 3.14 -3.78
C ARG A 122 -8.40 1.76 -3.98
N VAL A 123 -7.63 0.84 -4.57
CA VAL A 123 -8.05 -0.57 -4.72
C VAL A 123 -8.47 -1.18 -3.37
N GLY A 124 -7.76 -0.84 -2.29
CA GLY A 124 -8.11 -1.31 -0.93
C GLY A 124 -9.41 -0.72 -0.36
N GLU A 125 -9.93 0.35 -0.93
CA GLU A 125 -11.25 0.91 -0.64
C GLU A 125 -12.31 0.22 -1.51
N LEU A 126 -12.03 0.05 -2.80
CA LEU A 126 -12.92 -0.61 -3.76
C LEU A 126 -13.35 -2.02 -3.33
N VAL A 127 -12.39 -2.85 -2.88
CA VAL A 127 -12.67 -4.25 -2.48
C VAL A 127 -13.53 -4.39 -1.22
N LYS A 128 -13.85 -3.29 -0.56
CA LYS A 128 -14.71 -3.26 0.63
C LYS A 128 -16.12 -2.77 0.35
N ILE A 129 -16.38 -2.28 -0.84
CA ILE A 129 -17.69 -1.73 -1.22
C ILE A 129 -18.66 -2.88 -1.48
N ASN A 130 -19.86 -2.77 -0.93
CA ASN A 130 -20.98 -3.64 -1.22
C ASN A 130 -21.89 -3.02 -2.27
N ARG A 131 -22.77 -3.83 -2.84
CA ARG A 131 -23.76 -3.35 -3.84
C ARG A 131 -24.69 -2.28 -3.27
N GLU A 132 -25.05 -2.41 -2.00
CA GLU A 132 -25.92 -1.47 -1.28
C GLU A 132 -25.29 -0.12 -0.98
N ASP A 133 -23.94 -0.05 -0.98
CA ASP A 133 -23.20 1.20 -0.74
C ASP A 133 -23.24 2.16 -1.94
N ILE A 134 -23.72 1.70 -3.11
CA ILE A 134 -23.77 2.50 -4.33
C ILE A 134 -25.10 3.26 -4.45
N ASP A 135 -25.05 4.56 -4.33
CA ASP A 135 -26.17 5.42 -4.68
C ASP A 135 -26.13 5.75 -6.18
N PHE A 136 -27.01 5.06 -6.92
CA PHE A 136 -27.15 5.27 -8.37
C PHE A 136 -27.90 6.55 -8.73
N GLN A 137 -28.67 7.14 -7.82
CA GLN A 137 -29.39 8.37 -8.07
C GLN A 137 -28.43 9.54 -8.05
N GLU A 138 -27.71 9.71 -6.93
CA GLU A 138 -26.73 10.78 -6.74
C GLU A 138 -25.36 10.46 -7.35
N ARG A 139 -25.15 9.22 -7.81
CA ARG A 139 -23.89 8.72 -8.40
C ARG A 139 -22.71 8.86 -7.44
N GLN A 140 -22.88 8.37 -6.23
CA GLN A 140 -21.91 8.44 -5.17
C GLN A 140 -21.81 7.13 -4.37
N CYS A 141 -20.73 7.00 -3.64
CA CYS A 141 -20.60 6.00 -2.56
C CYS A 141 -19.65 6.52 -1.49
N VAL A 142 -19.77 5.98 -0.29
CA VAL A 142 -18.86 6.29 0.83
C VAL A 142 -17.72 5.27 0.85
N VAL A 143 -16.49 5.75 0.96
CA VAL A 143 -15.30 4.90 1.08
C VAL A 143 -14.55 5.20 2.36
N PHE A 144 -13.96 4.13 2.94
CA PHE A 144 -13.22 4.20 4.20
C PHE A 144 -11.72 4.17 3.93
N GLY A 145 -11.05 5.29 4.18
CA GLY A 145 -9.62 5.46 4.00
C GLY A 145 -8.78 5.01 5.21
N LYS A 146 -7.50 5.36 5.19
CA LYS A 146 -6.56 5.08 6.29
C LYS A 146 -7.04 5.75 7.58
N GLY A 147 -7.07 4.98 8.67
CA GLY A 147 -7.52 5.45 9.98
C GLY A 147 -9.05 5.55 10.11
N ASN A 148 -9.77 4.77 9.31
CA ASN A 148 -11.24 4.71 9.28
C ASN A 148 -11.90 6.08 8.97
N LYS A 149 -11.20 6.92 8.21
CA LYS A 149 -11.77 8.20 7.75
C LYS A 149 -12.67 7.94 6.55
N GLU A 150 -13.91 8.35 6.70
CA GLU A 150 -14.91 8.32 5.64
C GLU A 150 -14.72 9.49 4.66
N ARG A 151 -14.99 9.22 3.38
CA ARG A 151 -15.20 10.26 2.38
C ARG A 151 -16.18 9.81 1.32
N GLU A 152 -16.98 10.73 0.87
CA GLU A 152 -17.82 10.54 -0.31
C GLU A 152 -16.98 10.63 -1.57
N VAL A 153 -17.30 9.78 -2.53
CA VAL A 153 -16.71 9.79 -3.88
C VAL A 153 -17.83 9.72 -4.91
N TYR A 154 -17.64 10.45 -6.00
CA TYR A 154 -18.66 10.62 -7.04
C TYR A 154 -18.18 9.98 -8.34
N PHE A 155 -19.11 9.33 -9.06
CA PHE A 155 -18.79 8.70 -10.32
C PHE A 155 -19.66 9.28 -11.46
N ASN A 156 -19.13 9.23 -12.67
CA ASN A 156 -19.76 9.80 -13.84
C ASN A 156 -20.87 8.91 -14.43
N ALA A 157 -21.58 9.42 -15.44
CA ALA A 157 -22.69 8.71 -16.08
C ALA A 157 -22.26 7.42 -16.79
N ARG A 158 -21.05 7.39 -17.38
CA ARG A 158 -20.49 6.19 -18.02
C ARG A 158 -20.31 5.07 -17.00
N THR A 159 -19.70 5.36 -15.87
CA THR A 159 -19.53 4.43 -14.75
C THR A 159 -20.88 3.88 -14.26
N LYS A 160 -21.88 4.76 -14.09
CA LYS A 160 -23.26 4.32 -13.72
C LYS A 160 -23.81 3.28 -14.69
N ILE A 161 -23.65 3.50 -16.00
CA ILE A 161 -24.15 2.61 -17.05
C ILE A 161 -23.43 1.25 -16.97
N HIS A 162 -22.09 1.25 -16.86
CA HIS A 162 -21.32 0.02 -16.83
C HIS A 162 -21.54 -0.77 -15.52
N LEU A 163 -21.66 -0.10 -14.39
CA LEU A 163 -22.02 -0.75 -13.12
C LEU A 163 -23.40 -1.42 -13.20
N LYS A 164 -24.41 -0.74 -13.76
CA LYS A 164 -25.74 -1.33 -13.92
C LYS A 164 -25.70 -2.56 -14.82
N LYS A 165 -25.08 -2.48 -16.00
CA LYS A 165 -24.94 -3.62 -16.92
C LYS A 165 -24.24 -4.81 -16.26
N TYR A 166 -23.16 -4.55 -15.49
CA TYR A 166 -22.47 -5.60 -14.76
C TYR A 166 -23.36 -6.24 -13.69
N LEU A 167 -24.05 -5.43 -12.87
CA LEU A 167 -24.92 -5.94 -11.80
C LEU A 167 -26.13 -6.70 -12.33
N GLU A 168 -26.69 -6.31 -13.50
CA GLU A 168 -27.77 -7.01 -14.17
C GLU A 168 -27.39 -8.41 -14.65
N GLN A 169 -26.10 -8.64 -14.95
CA GLN A 169 -25.60 -9.97 -15.34
C GLN A 169 -25.28 -10.88 -14.16
N ARG A 170 -25.18 -10.33 -12.95
CA ARG A 170 -24.84 -11.13 -11.77
C ARG A 170 -26.04 -11.94 -11.29
N THR A 171 -25.82 -13.22 -11.10
CA THR A 171 -26.81 -14.18 -10.58
C THR A 171 -26.56 -14.60 -9.13
N ASP A 172 -25.39 -14.24 -8.57
CA ASP A 172 -25.02 -14.57 -7.19
C ASP A 172 -25.65 -13.62 -6.16
N THR A 173 -25.65 -14.05 -4.89
CA THR A 173 -26.19 -13.30 -3.76
C THR A 173 -25.09 -12.62 -2.91
N ASN A 174 -23.82 -12.66 -3.35
CA ASN A 174 -22.72 -12.04 -2.62
C ASN A 174 -22.94 -10.52 -2.51
N PRO A 175 -22.88 -9.93 -1.29
CA PRO A 175 -23.08 -8.50 -1.13
C PRO A 175 -21.94 -7.65 -1.73
N ALA A 176 -20.73 -8.17 -1.89
CA ALA A 176 -19.61 -7.42 -2.45
C ALA A 176 -19.93 -6.86 -3.84
N LEU A 177 -19.49 -5.64 -4.12
CA LEU A 177 -19.74 -4.99 -5.41
C LEU A 177 -19.05 -5.76 -6.55
N PHE A 178 -17.80 -6.24 -6.35
CA PHE A 178 -17.02 -6.98 -7.34
C PHE A 178 -16.53 -8.34 -6.86
#